data_fc226b511bae87f59d0e8f9a0a78837c
#
_entry.id   fc226b511bae87f59d0e8f9a0a78837c
#
_cell.length_a   1.000
_cell.length_b   1.000
_cell.length_c   1.000
_cell.angle_alpha   90.00
_cell.angle_beta   90.00
_cell.angle_gamma   90.00
#
_symmetry.space_group_name_H-M   'P 1'
#
loop_
_entity.id
_entity.type
_entity.pdbx_description
1 polymer ?
#
loop_
_entity_poly.entity_id
_entity_poly.type
_entity_poly.pdbx_seq_one_letter_code
_entity_poly.pdbx_strand_id
1 'polypeptide(L)'
;EFRPMGIAFATDGAMYIGETEKGRIWKVQFKGDRETFGTKELAQMEERKKLSHIRTPDIVNDRIEPKDLAIGQKIYNQYCMACHQSNGMGASGRFPPLNGTDWVTGDKQRLVNLILNGMEGAIEVNGEIYDGLMPQHSFLNDDQIADVLTYIRTHFGNQAESISAEEVEKLRKL
;
A
#
# COMPACT_ATOMS: atom_id res chain seq x y z
N GLU A 1 -2.86 2.47 26.86
CA GLU A 1 -3.38 2.28 25.52
C GLU A 1 -3.75 0.81 25.31
N PHE A 2 -4.83 0.53 24.58
CA PHE A 2 -5.24 -0.82 24.20
C PHE A 2 -4.62 -1.17 22.84
N ARG A 3 -3.81 -2.24 22.79
CA ARG A 3 -3.13 -2.69 21.57
C ARG A 3 -3.55 -4.12 21.22
N PRO A 4 -4.62 -4.30 20.43
CA PRO A 4 -5.07 -5.63 20.02
C PRO A 4 -4.06 -6.28 19.07
N MET A 5 -3.77 -7.56 19.27
CA MET A 5 -2.87 -8.37 18.45
C MET A 5 -3.57 -9.47 17.65
N GLY A 6 -4.66 -9.96 18.15
CA GLY A 6 -5.39 -11.05 17.50
C GLY A 6 -6.81 -11.13 18.00
N ILE A 7 -7.67 -11.67 17.14
CA ILE A 7 -9.10 -11.90 17.43
C ILE A 7 -9.39 -13.36 17.11
N ALA A 8 -10.09 -14.02 18.02
CA ALA A 8 -10.59 -15.38 17.81
C ALA A 8 -12.06 -15.46 18.24
N PHE A 9 -12.82 -16.29 17.56
CA PHE A 9 -14.22 -16.57 17.91
C PHE A 9 -14.37 -17.99 18.43
N ALA A 10 -15.06 -18.13 19.55
CA ALA A 10 -15.41 -19.43 20.10
C ALA A 10 -16.73 -19.95 19.52
N THR A 11 -16.98 -21.23 19.70
CA THR A 11 -18.19 -21.90 19.21
C THR A 11 -19.48 -21.37 19.87
N ASP A 12 -19.36 -20.77 21.07
CA ASP A 12 -20.47 -20.10 21.77
C ASP A 12 -20.73 -18.66 21.23
N GLY A 13 -19.94 -18.22 20.23
CA GLY A 13 -20.04 -16.88 19.63
C GLY A 13 -19.37 -15.78 20.45
N ALA A 14 -18.63 -16.12 21.50
CA ALA A 14 -17.80 -15.14 22.20
C ALA A 14 -16.57 -14.77 21.35
N MET A 15 -16.21 -13.48 21.37
CA MET A 15 -15.01 -12.97 20.74
C MET A 15 -13.92 -12.80 21.81
N TYR A 16 -12.72 -13.28 21.52
CA TYR A 16 -11.54 -13.09 22.35
C TYR A 16 -10.56 -12.17 21.64
N ILE A 17 -10.07 -11.17 22.36
CA ILE A 17 -9.11 -10.20 21.84
C ILE A 17 -7.84 -10.28 22.69
N GLY A 18 -6.73 -10.65 22.08
CA GLY A 18 -5.41 -10.60 22.71
C GLY A 18 -4.85 -9.17 22.74
N GLU A 19 -4.29 -8.77 23.88
CA GLU A 19 -3.61 -7.49 24.07
C GLU A 19 -2.14 -7.73 24.41
N THR A 20 -1.22 -7.07 23.68
CA THR A 20 0.23 -7.25 23.86
C THR A 20 0.82 -6.53 25.04
N GLU A 21 0.36 -5.33 25.29
CA GLU A 21 1.05 -4.42 26.22
C GLU A 21 1.00 -4.91 27.67
N LYS A 22 -0.10 -5.55 28.04
CA LYS A 22 -0.33 -6.09 29.40
C LYS A 22 -0.56 -7.59 29.47
N GLY A 23 -0.40 -8.28 28.33
CA GLY A 23 -0.59 -9.73 28.24
C GLY A 23 -2.00 -10.20 28.61
N ARG A 24 -3.03 -9.40 28.30
CA ARG A 24 -4.41 -9.70 28.66
C ARG A 24 -5.17 -10.31 27.49
N ILE A 25 -6.17 -11.14 27.85
CA ILE A 25 -7.16 -11.61 26.90
C ILE A 25 -8.52 -11.07 27.34
N TRP A 26 -9.14 -10.33 26.43
CA TRP A 26 -10.49 -9.79 26.65
C TRP A 26 -11.50 -10.75 26.06
N LYS A 27 -12.48 -11.16 26.87
CA LYS A 27 -13.65 -11.90 26.39
C LYS A 27 -14.80 -10.91 26.18
N VAL A 28 -15.25 -10.80 24.95
CA VAL A 28 -16.44 -10.04 24.57
C VAL A 28 -17.57 -11.02 24.27
N GLN A 29 -18.63 -10.96 25.01
CA GLN A 29 -19.77 -11.85 24.86
C GLN A 29 -21.05 -11.05 24.66
N PHE A 30 -21.80 -11.40 23.60
CA PHE A 30 -23.11 -10.83 23.38
C PHE A 30 -24.10 -11.37 24.45
N LYS A 31 -24.78 -10.48 25.14
CA LYS A 31 -25.78 -10.81 26.19
C LYS A 31 -27.20 -10.51 25.79
N GLY A 32 -27.46 -10.08 24.55
CA GLY A 32 -28.79 -9.84 24.02
C GLY A 32 -29.45 -11.11 23.49
N ASP A 33 -30.68 -10.96 23.05
CA ASP A 33 -31.38 -12.00 22.32
C ASP A 33 -30.92 -12.00 20.86
N ARG A 34 -30.37 -13.14 20.41
CA ARG A 34 -29.82 -13.31 19.06
C ARG A 34 -30.90 -13.29 17.98
N GLU A 35 -32.13 -13.71 18.32
CA GLU A 35 -33.23 -13.78 17.35
C GLU A 35 -33.80 -12.38 17.04
N THR A 36 -33.74 -11.49 18.03
CA THR A 36 -34.25 -10.12 17.89
C THR A 36 -33.14 -9.11 17.59
N PHE A 37 -31.85 -9.51 17.74
CA PHE A 37 -30.73 -8.67 17.39
C PHE A 37 -30.61 -8.54 15.86
N GLY A 38 -30.62 -7.34 15.39
CA GLY A 38 -30.29 -7.09 13.99
C GLY A 38 -31.12 -5.99 13.33
N THR A 39 -32.43 -5.99 13.48
CA THR A 39 -33.28 -5.05 12.73
C THR A 39 -33.06 -3.60 13.17
N LYS A 40 -33.09 -3.34 14.46
CA LYS A 40 -32.93 -1.99 15.02
C LYS A 40 -31.46 -1.58 15.16
N GLU A 41 -30.63 -2.47 15.63
CA GLU A 41 -29.20 -2.26 15.86
C GLU A 41 -28.46 -2.14 14.53
N LEU A 42 -28.83 -2.93 13.52
CA LEU A 42 -28.29 -2.81 12.16
C LEU A 42 -28.71 -1.49 11.51
N ALA A 43 -29.95 -1.02 11.71
CA ALA A 43 -30.38 0.27 11.22
C ALA A 43 -29.52 1.42 11.81
N GLN A 44 -29.23 1.37 13.11
CA GLN A 44 -28.35 2.34 13.76
C GLN A 44 -26.91 2.26 13.23
N MET A 45 -26.42 1.08 12.93
CA MET A 45 -25.11 0.89 12.35
C MET A 45 -25.04 1.44 10.91
N GLU A 46 -26.08 1.22 10.11
CA GLU A 46 -26.18 1.77 8.75
C GLU A 46 -26.22 3.31 8.77
N GLU A 47 -26.94 3.91 9.71
CA GLU A 47 -26.92 5.36 9.90
C GLU A 47 -25.53 5.88 10.30
N ARG A 48 -24.81 5.14 11.17
CA ARG A 48 -23.43 5.49 11.55
C ARG A 48 -22.46 5.40 10.38
N LYS A 49 -22.61 4.43 9.47
CA LYS A 49 -21.77 4.31 8.25
C LYS A 49 -21.87 5.55 7.36
N LYS A 50 -22.98 6.28 7.38
CA LYS A 50 -23.17 7.50 6.59
C LYS A 50 -22.40 8.72 7.13
N LEU A 51 -21.89 8.67 8.36
CA LEU A 51 -21.15 9.77 8.96
C LEU A 51 -19.79 9.93 8.28
N SER A 52 -19.45 11.15 7.89
CA SER A 52 -18.26 11.47 7.08
C SER A 52 -16.91 11.06 7.71
N HIS A 53 -16.87 10.93 9.04
CA HIS A 53 -15.67 10.52 9.79
C HIS A 53 -15.55 9.00 10.00
N ILE A 54 -16.60 8.23 9.64
CA ILE A 54 -16.58 6.77 9.75
C ILE A 54 -16.10 6.19 8.41
N ARG A 55 -14.98 5.46 8.46
CA ARG A 55 -14.48 4.68 7.33
C ARG A 55 -14.89 3.23 7.52
N THR A 56 -15.75 2.73 6.65
CA THR A 56 -16.10 1.31 6.62
C THR A 56 -15.30 0.61 5.51
N PRO A 57 -14.99 -0.68 5.65
CA PRO A 57 -14.36 -1.45 4.57
C PRO A 57 -15.14 -1.39 3.26
N ASP A 58 -16.46 -1.39 3.34
CA ASP A 58 -17.36 -1.33 2.18
C ASP A 58 -17.18 0.01 1.43
N ILE A 59 -17.13 1.14 2.15
CA ILE A 59 -16.90 2.46 1.53
C ILE A 59 -15.48 2.56 0.95
N VAL A 60 -14.51 1.91 1.58
CA VAL A 60 -13.15 1.85 1.03
C VAL A 60 -13.15 1.02 -0.26
N ASN A 61 -13.87 -0.09 -0.30
CA ASN A 61 -14.00 -0.92 -1.49
C ASN A 61 -14.79 -0.23 -2.61
N ASP A 62 -15.84 0.53 -2.29
CA ASP A 62 -16.60 1.32 -3.27
C ASP A 62 -15.81 2.50 -3.83
N ARG A 63 -14.86 3.05 -3.05
CA ARG A 63 -13.93 4.10 -3.53
C ARG A 63 -12.74 3.54 -4.30
N ILE A 64 -12.42 2.28 -4.07
CA ILE A 64 -11.48 1.50 -4.85
C ILE A 64 -12.36 0.69 -5.82
N GLU A 65 -12.95 1.36 -6.81
CA GLU A 65 -13.51 0.66 -7.96
C GLU A 65 -12.41 -0.28 -8.49
N PRO A 66 -12.59 -1.62 -8.41
CA PRO A 66 -11.52 -2.56 -8.84
C PRO A 66 -11.20 -2.42 -10.33
N LYS A 67 -12.05 -1.70 -11.09
CA LYS A 67 -11.86 -1.42 -12.51
C LYS A 67 -10.94 -0.23 -12.80
N ASP A 68 -10.77 0.69 -11.83
CA ASP A 68 -10.06 1.96 -12.07
C ASP A 68 -8.72 2.07 -11.34
N LEU A 69 -8.34 1.06 -10.54
CA LEU A 69 -6.95 1.00 -10.07
C LEU A 69 -6.08 0.73 -11.29
N ALA A 70 -5.38 1.74 -11.74
CA ALA A 70 -4.36 1.57 -12.76
C ALA A 70 -3.52 0.34 -12.42
N ILE A 71 -3.23 -0.50 -13.40
CA ILE A 71 -2.43 -1.72 -13.21
C ILE A 71 -1.13 -1.37 -12.46
N GLY A 72 -0.54 -0.23 -12.78
CA GLY A 72 0.64 0.29 -12.11
C GLY A 72 0.48 0.47 -10.59
N GLN A 73 -0.69 0.94 -10.12
CA GLN A 73 -0.96 1.05 -8.68
C GLN A 73 -1.04 -0.32 -8.00
N LYS A 74 -1.63 -1.32 -8.66
CA LYS A 74 -1.68 -2.69 -8.12
C LYS A 74 -0.28 -3.28 -7.97
N ILE A 75 0.55 -3.10 -8.99
CA ILE A 75 1.94 -3.55 -8.98
C ILE A 75 2.73 -2.82 -7.88
N TYR A 76 2.55 -1.50 -7.77
CA TYR A 76 3.15 -0.70 -6.70
C TYR A 76 2.79 -1.24 -5.30
N ASN A 77 1.51 -1.46 -5.05
CA ASN A 77 1.03 -1.96 -3.77
C ASN A 77 1.58 -3.37 -3.44
N GLN A 78 1.80 -4.18 -4.46
CA GLN A 78 2.27 -5.54 -4.28
C GLN A 78 3.79 -5.63 -4.03
N TYR A 79 4.60 -4.81 -4.71
CA TYR A 79 6.05 -4.98 -4.74
C TYR A 79 6.85 -3.81 -4.19
N CYS A 80 6.31 -2.58 -4.21
CA CYS A 80 7.05 -1.37 -3.91
C CYS A 80 6.66 -0.75 -2.55
N MET A 81 5.37 -0.83 -2.21
CA MET A 81 4.77 -0.16 -1.05
C MET A 81 5.41 -0.57 0.29
N ALA A 82 5.90 -1.80 0.40
CA ALA A 82 6.50 -2.31 1.64
C ALA A 82 7.72 -1.47 2.09
N CYS A 83 8.50 -0.97 1.14
CA CYS A 83 9.66 -0.12 1.39
C CYS A 83 9.33 1.37 1.19
N HIS A 84 8.70 1.72 0.08
CA HIS A 84 8.44 3.11 -0.28
C HIS A 84 7.17 3.70 0.32
N GLN A 85 6.42 2.93 1.12
CA GLN A 85 5.18 3.29 1.80
C GLN A 85 4.02 3.60 0.81
N SER A 86 2.78 3.60 1.31
CA SER A 86 1.58 3.85 0.48
C SER A 86 1.51 5.28 -0.08
N ASN A 87 2.22 6.21 0.53
CA ASN A 87 2.29 7.62 0.13
C ASN A 87 3.54 7.98 -0.67
N GLY A 88 4.42 7.01 -0.97
CA GLY A 88 5.66 7.23 -1.70
C GLY A 88 6.75 8.00 -0.93
N MET A 89 6.60 8.20 0.39
CA MET A 89 7.55 8.97 1.19
C MET A 89 8.73 8.16 1.71
N GLY A 90 8.69 6.83 1.58
CA GLY A 90 9.74 5.97 2.08
C GLY A 90 9.93 6.04 3.60
N ALA A 91 11.14 5.80 4.05
CA ALA A 91 11.55 5.91 5.45
C ALA A 91 12.95 6.51 5.51
N SER A 92 13.10 7.68 6.15
CA SER A 92 14.35 8.44 6.26
C SER A 92 15.53 7.55 6.66
N GLY A 93 16.65 7.73 5.99
CA GLY A 93 17.89 6.97 6.18
C GLY A 93 17.85 5.51 5.74
N ARG A 94 16.69 4.98 5.30
CA ARG A 94 16.55 3.55 4.95
C ARG A 94 15.94 3.30 3.57
N PHE A 95 14.81 3.92 3.28
CA PHE A 95 14.11 3.77 2.02
C PHE A 95 13.83 5.16 1.44
N PRO A 96 14.38 5.49 0.26
CA PRO A 96 14.24 6.83 -0.29
C PRO A 96 12.78 7.15 -0.66
N PRO A 97 12.39 8.44 -0.60
CA PRO A 97 11.11 8.88 -1.13
C PRO A 97 11.07 8.76 -2.65
N LEU A 98 9.86 8.56 -3.18
CA LEU A 98 9.58 8.61 -4.61
C LEU A 98 8.95 9.94 -5.02
N ASN A 99 8.57 10.75 -4.04
CA ASN A 99 7.96 12.06 -4.22
C ASN A 99 9.01 13.12 -4.54
N GLY A 100 8.82 13.85 -5.64
CA GLY A 100 9.60 15.04 -5.98
C GLY A 100 11.09 14.82 -6.17
N THR A 101 11.53 13.60 -6.46
CA THR A 101 12.95 13.28 -6.63
C THR A 101 13.33 13.18 -8.11
N ASP A 102 14.52 13.66 -8.45
CA ASP A 102 15.11 13.49 -9.78
C ASP A 102 15.32 12.02 -10.18
N TRP A 103 15.48 11.13 -9.20
CA TRP A 103 15.55 9.70 -9.46
C TRP A 103 14.29 9.15 -10.13
N VAL A 104 13.13 9.74 -9.83
CA VAL A 104 11.84 9.34 -10.39
C VAL A 104 11.44 10.20 -11.59
N THR A 105 11.57 11.53 -11.48
CA THR A 105 11.06 12.47 -12.49
C THR A 105 12.06 12.76 -13.61
N GLY A 106 13.34 12.46 -13.40
CA GLY A 106 14.42 12.68 -14.35
C GLY A 106 14.52 11.58 -15.41
N ASP A 107 15.73 11.08 -15.61
CA ASP A 107 16.09 10.16 -16.69
C ASP A 107 15.32 8.83 -16.60
N LYS A 108 14.52 8.55 -17.65
CA LYS A 108 13.75 7.32 -17.79
C LYS A 108 14.62 6.06 -17.88
N GLN A 109 15.75 6.14 -18.56
CA GLN A 109 16.64 4.97 -18.74
C GLN A 109 17.25 4.54 -17.40
N ARG A 110 17.71 5.52 -16.61
CA ARG A 110 18.22 5.28 -15.26
C ARG A 110 17.13 4.59 -14.40
N LEU A 111 15.91 5.11 -14.44
CA LEU A 111 14.80 4.59 -13.64
C LEU A 111 14.41 3.16 -14.07
N VAL A 112 14.30 2.87 -15.37
CA VAL A 112 14.02 1.52 -15.88
C VAL A 112 15.13 0.55 -15.52
N ASN A 113 16.39 0.94 -15.70
CA ASN A 113 17.54 0.10 -15.35
C ASN A 113 17.59 -0.22 -13.86
N LEU A 114 17.19 0.73 -13.00
CA LEU A 114 17.09 0.51 -11.56
C LEU A 114 16.06 -0.56 -11.22
N ILE A 115 14.91 -0.57 -11.88
CA ILE A 115 13.89 -1.62 -11.69
C ILE A 115 14.39 -2.97 -12.22
N LEU A 116 15.03 -3.00 -13.37
CA LEU A 116 15.50 -4.24 -13.98
C LEU A 116 16.63 -4.90 -13.20
N ASN A 117 17.58 -4.11 -12.72
CA ASN A 117 18.82 -4.62 -12.15
C ASN A 117 18.90 -4.48 -10.62
N GLY A 118 17.98 -3.69 -10.02
CA GLY A 118 18.12 -3.31 -8.64
C GLY A 118 19.25 -2.31 -8.41
N MET A 119 19.54 -2.05 -7.16
CA MET A 119 20.64 -1.17 -6.76
C MET A 119 21.12 -1.51 -5.35
N GLU A 120 22.42 -1.39 -5.13
CA GLU A 120 23.05 -1.58 -3.83
C GLU A 120 24.05 -0.43 -3.58
N GLY A 121 24.16 -0.02 -2.30
CA GLY A 121 25.08 1.01 -1.84
C GLY A 121 24.45 2.37 -1.63
N ALA A 122 25.29 3.31 -1.22
CA ALA A 122 24.86 4.65 -0.83
C ALA A 122 24.48 5.51 -2.03
N ILE A 123 23.31 6.15 -1.94
CA ILE A 123 22.83 7.16 -2.89
C ILE A 123 22.36 8.39 -2.15
N GLU A 124 22.44 9.53 -2.82
CA GLU A 124 21.83 10.76 -2.33
C GLU A 124 20.49 10.99 -3.02
N VAL A 125 19.43 11.24 -2.22
CA VAL A 125 18.09 11.56 -2.70
C VAL A 125 17.59 12.77 -1.93
N ASN A 126 17.31 13.86 -2.62
CA ASN A 126 16.83 15.12 -2.01
C ASN A 126 17.71 15.63 -0.86
N GLY A 127 19.05 15.43 -0.93
CA GLY A 127 20.02 15.87 0.07
C GLY A 127 20.18 14.94 1.28
N GLU A 128 19.53 13.78 1.28
CA GLU A 128 19.68 12.75 2.30
C GLU A 128 20.35 11.51 1.72
N ILE A 129 21.25 10.88 2.49
CA ILE A 129 21.96 9.66 2.09
C ILE A 129 21.14 8.44 2.48
N TYR A 130 20.90 7.55 1.51
CA TYR A 130 20.28 6.25 1.69
C TYR A 130 21.28 5.17 1.30
N ASP A 131 21.55 4.27 2.23
CA ASP A 131 22.47 3.14 2.00
C ASP A 131 21.70 1.84 2.24
N GLY A 132 21.47 1.10 1.16
CA GLY A 132 20.67 -0.11 1.23
C GLY A 132 20.59 -0.86 -0.08
N LEU A 133 19.85 -1.97 -0.05
CA LEU A 133 19.59 -2.79 -1.21
C LEU A 133 18.15 -2.53 -1.71
N MET A 134 18.01 -2.13 -2.97
CA MET A 134 16.76 -2.24 -3.71
C MET A 134 16.84 -3.48 -4.61
N PRO A 135 16.01 -4.51 -4.38
CA PRO A 135 16.07 -5.72 -5.17
C PRO A 135 15.64 -5.46 -6.63
N GLN A 136 16.16 -6.27 -7.53
CA GLN A 136 15.73 -6.26 -8.93
C GLN A 136 14.29 -6.76 -9.06
N HIS A 137 13.56 -6.20 -10.04
CA HIS A 137 12.19 -6.60 -10.37
C HIS A 137 12.08 -7.05 -11.84
N SER A 138 13.15 -7.66 -12.36
CA SER A 138 13.25 -8.16 -13.75
C SER A 138 12.24 -9.26 -14.08
N PHE A 139 11.58 -9.86 -13.07
CA PHE A 139 10.51 -10.83 -13.24
C PHE A 139 9.18 -10.19 -13.72
N LEU A 140 9.04 -8.88 -13.60
CA LEU A 140 7.92 -8.15 -14.19
C LEU A 140 8.13 -8.05 -15.70
N ASN A 141 7.06 -8.21 -16.48
CA ASN A 141 7.13 -8.00 -17.92
C ASN A 141 7.19 -6.49 -18.27
N ASP A 142 7.41 -6.17 -19.55
CA ASP A 142 7.64 -4.80 -19.98
C ASP A 142 6.42 -3.90 -19.78
N ASP A 143 5.21 -4.40 -20.02
CA ASP A 143 3.96 -3.69 -19.74
C ASP A 143 3.82 -3.37 -18.25
N GLN A 144 4.10 -4.34 -17.39
CA GLN A 144 4.02 -4.19 -15.94
C GLN A 144 5.01 -3.15 -15.41
N ILE A 145 6.23 -3.14 -15.94
CA ILE A 145 7.26 -2.14 -15.58
C ILE A 145 6.82 -0.76 -16.08
N ALA A 146 6.36 -0.66 -17.31
CA ALA A 146 5.86 0.59 -17.88
C ALA A 146 4.70 1.17 -17.04
N ASP A 147 3.74 0.32 -16.67
CA ASP A 147 2.57 0.72 -15.87
C ASP A 147 2.98 1.21 -14.47
N VAL A 148 3.82 0.47 -13.75
CA VAL A 148 4.22 0.87 -12.38
C VAL A 148 5.09 2.11 -12.39
N LEU A 149 5.99 2.26 -13.35
CA LEU A 149 6.82 3.45 -13.47
C LEU A 149 6.01 4.68 -13.91
N THR A 150 5.06 4.52 -14.82
CA THR A 150 4.11 5.58 -15.18
C THR A 150 3.29 6.00 -13.96
N TYR A 151 2.78 5.04 -13.18
CA TYR A 151 2.07 5.34 -11.94
C TYR A 151 2.94 6.16 -10.97
N ILE A 152 4.19 5.74 -10.70
CA ILE A 152 5.10 6.45 -9.80
C ILE A 152 5.43 7.86 -10.31
N ARG A 153 5.64 8.01 -11.61
CA ARG A 153 5.99 9.29 -12.26
C ARG A 153 4.84 10.31 -12.32
N THR A 154 3.61 9.83 -12.20
CA THR A 154 2.39 10.69 -12.27
C THR A 154 1.66 10.82 -10.94
N HIS A 155 2.08 10.06 -9.91
CA HIS A 155 1.48 10.06 -8.57
C HIS A 155 2.48 10.59 -7.52
N PHE A 156 2.07 10.60 -6.28
CA PHE A 156 2.86 11.11 -5.15
C PHE A 156 3.29 12.58 -5.30
N GLY A 157 2.52 13.39 -6.04
CA GLY A 157 2.87 14.77 -6.34
C GLY A 157 3.82 14.94 -7.52
N ASN A 158 4.23 13.87 -8.18
CA ASN A 158 5.04 13.90 -9.39
C ASN A 158 4.19 14.27 -10.62
N GLN A 159 4.80 14.97 -11.59
CA GLN A 159 4.20 15.36 -12.87
C GLN A 159 5.22 15.14 -13.97
N ALA A 160 5.57 13.88 -14.24
CA ALA A 160 6.55 13.52 -15.25
C ALA A 160 5.89 12.66 -16.35
N GLU A 161 6.55 12.59 -17.50
CA GLU A 161 6.06 11.81 -18.65
C GLU A 161 5.95 10.32 -18.34
N SER A 162 4.98 9.65 -18.94
CA SER A 162 4.82 8.20 -18.91
C SER A 162 6.02 7.47 -19.53
N ILE A 163 6.14 6.20 -19.19
CA ILE A 163 7.09 5.27 -19.80
C ILE A 163 6.28 4.22 -20.57
N SER A 164 6.68 3.93 -21.81
CA SER A 164 6.01 2.92 -22.62
C SER A 164 6.67 1.54 -22.48
N ALA A 165 5.91 0.48 -22.82
CA ALA A 165 6.44 -0.89 -22.82
C ALA A 165 7.59 -1.04 -23.83
N GLU A 166 7.54 -0.34 -24.96
CA GLU A 166 8.63 -0.36 -25.98
C GLU A 166 9.91 0.28 -25.44
N GLU A 167 9.81 1.34 -24.62
CA GLU A 167 10.96 1.94 -23.95
C GLU A 167 11.61 0.94 -22.98
N VAL A 168 10.79 0.20 -22.23
CA VAL A 168 11.27 -0.85 -21.30
C VAL A 168 11.91 -2.02 -22.06
N GLU A 169 11.23 -2.55 -23.09
CA GLU A 169 11.73 -3.66 -23.91
C GLU A 169 13.11 -3.35 -24.53
N LYS A 170 13.26 -2.14 -25.04
CA LYS A 170 14.55 -1.70 -25.61
C LYS A 170 15.69 -1.72 -24.60
N LEU A 171 15.43 -1.30 -23.38
CA LEU A 171 16.43 -1.26 -22.30
C LEU A 171 16.72 -2.64 -21.71
N ARG A 172 15.73 -3.54 -21.69
CA ARG A 172 15.92 -4.93 -21.23
C ARG A 172 16.83 -5.74 -22.16
N LYS A 173 16.93 -5.36 -23.44
CA LYS A 173 17.75 -6.05 -24.44
C LYS A 173 19.21 -5.57 -24.48
N LEU A 174 19.56 -4.53 -23.74
CA LEU A 174 20.91 -3.99 -23.62
C LEU A 174 21.68 -4.69 -22.50
#